data_062b8d5b5926b2e54d009998a64ea2ff
#
_entry.id   062b8d5b5926b2e54d009998a64ea2ff
#
_cell.length_a   1.000
_cell.length_b   1.000
_cell.length_c   1.000
_cell.angle_alpha   90.00
_cell.angle_beta   90.00
_cell.angle_gamma   90.00
#
_symmetry.space_group_name_H-M   'P 1'
#
loop_
_entity.id
_entity.type
_entity.pdbx_description
1 polymer ?
#
loop_
_entity_poly.entity_id
_entity_poly.type
_entity_poly.pdbx_seq_one_letter_code
_entity_poly.pdbx_strand_id
1 'polypeptide(L)'
;MKKNRIFKKVSIAMIIFSIVLSGVVLFQLKIYNNSVLEIYARQQDQYIKLVLDQINIRESESDVDEKSIKEILGSIDNSEKEYWTLSKKDSIVFVKDVTETDQYRGFSTASYYVSENGKKFLNSLEKNKVHHDFITQSGKSYIASGTLFEINGTEYKICLLTNQKFVLSNNDFMQAQIIIVISVALMLLMLLVITMIMAGRNDKKQIEIDGLKEQLRTKNISIENIENELRMLNEYDVKNTVFKEKTVDN
;
A
#
# COMPACT_ATOMS: atom_id res chain seq x y z
N MET A 1 -0.77 35.11 -22.70
CA MET A 1 0.31 34.33 -22.03
C MET A 1 0.06 33.90 -20.57
N LYS A 2 -0.74 34.59 -19.75
CA LYS A 2 -1.06 34.20 -18.34
C LYS A 2 -1.88 32.93 -18.21
N LYS A 3 -2.74 32.60 -19.16
CA LYS A 3 -3.69 31.47 -19.17
C LYS A 3 -3.00 30.07 -19.10
N ASN A 4 -1.92 29.90 -19.88
CA ASN A 4 -1.13 28.65 -19.89
C ASN A 4 -0.40 28.38 -18.56
N ARG A 5 -0.20 29.41 -17.73
CA ARG A 5 0.57 29.32 -16.48
C ARG A 5 -0.27 28.73 -15.33
N ILE A 6 -1.57 29.08 -15.28
CA ILE A 6 -2.47 28.57 -14.23
C ILE A 6 -2.83 27.11 -14.50
N PHE A 7 -3.15 26.78 -15.75
CA PHE A 7 -3.45 25.39 -16.15
C PHE A 7 -2.24 24.47 -15.90
N LYS A 8 -1.03 24.90 -16.28
CA LYS A 8 0.20 24.16 -15.95
C LYS A 8 0.40 23.97 -14.45
N LYS A 9 0.12 24.97 -13.63
CA LYS A 9 0.24 24.84 -12.16
C LYS A 9 -0.76 23.86 -11.59
N VAL A 10 -2.01 23.88 -12.04
CA VAL A 10 -3.05 22.93 -11.60
C VAL A 10 -2.71 21.51 -12.06
N SER A 11 -2.26 21.33 -13.30
CA SER A 11 -1.84 20.00 -13.79
C SER A 11 -0.65 19.46 -13.02
N ILE A 12 0.35 20.28 -12.70
CA ILE A 12 1.50 19.89 -11.90
C ILE A 12 1.06 19.50 -10.47
N ALA A 13 0.21 20.32 -9.85
CA ALA A 13 -0.33 20.01 -8.51
C ALA A 13 -1.09 18.68 -8.49
N MET A 14 -1.87 18.38 -9.53
CA MET A 14 -2.60 17.10 -9.67
C MET A 14 -1.67 15.92 -9.83
N ILE A 15 -0.60 16.07 -10.63
CA ILE A 15 0.41 14.99 -10.78
C ILE A 15 1.09 14.73 -9.44
N ILE A 16 1.51 15.77 -8.73
CA ILE A 16 2.13 15.63 -7.41
C ILE A 16 1.16 14.95 -6.43
N PHE A 17 -0.10 15.36 -6.41
CA PHE A 17 -1.13 14.77 -5.54
C PHE A 17 -1.34 13.27 -5.87
N SER A 18 -1.40 12.91 -7.16
CA SER A 18 -1.53 11.51 -7.59
C SER A 18 -0.33 10.65 -7.16
N ILE A 19 0.88 11.18 -7.25
CA ILE A 19 2.10 10.49 -6.79
C ILE A 19 2.05 10.28 -5.27
N VAL A 20 1.71 11.31 -4.50
CA VAL A 20 1.60 11.23 -3.04
C VAL A 20 0.52 10.21 -2.64
N LEU A 21 -0.66 10.26 -3.27
CA LEU A 21 -1.74 9.33 -2.99
C LEU A 21 -1.33 7.88 -3.29
N SER A 22 -0.67 7.65 -4.44
CA SER A 22 -0.14 6.31 -4.78
C SER A 22 0.87 5.81 -3.74
N GLY A 23 1.75 6.69 -3.26
CA GLY A 23 2.70 6.37 -2.18
C GLY A 23 2.01 5.98 -0.88
N VAL A 24 0.97 6.71 -0.48
CA VAL A 24 0.15 6.39 0.71
C VAL A 24 -0.51 5.02 0.57
N VAL A 25 -1.06 4.69 -0.60
CA VAL A 25 -1.69 3.39 -0.85
C VAL A 25 -0.70 2.24 -0.75
N LEU A 26 0.47 2.37 -1.37
CA LEU A 26 1.52 1.35 -1.28
C LEU A 26 1.97 1.15 0.17
N PHE A 27 2.07 2.23 0.94
CA PHE A 27 2.39 2.17 2.37
C PHE A 27 1.30 1.46 3.17
N GLN A 28 0.02 1.76 2.92
CA GLN A 28 -1.12 1.09 3.55
C GLN A 28 -1.16 -0.41 3.23
N LEU A 29 -0.93 -0.80 1.97
CA LEU A 29 -0.85 -2.20 1.58
C LEU A 29 0.28 -2.94 2.30
N LYS A 30 1.44 -2.29 2.47
CA LYS A 30 2.55 -2.88 3.24
C LYS A 30 2.18 -3.10 4.70
N ILE A 31 1.55 -2.10 5.35
CA ILE A 31 1.08 -2.23 6.75
C ILE A 31 0.05 -3.36 6.85
N TYR A 32 -0.91 -3.41 5.93
CA TYR A 32 -1.92 -4.45 5.90
C TYR A 32 -1.29 -5.85 5.79
N ASN A 33 -0.37 -6.05 4.86
CA ASN A 33 0.31 -7.33 4.70
C ASN A 33 1.07 -7.75 5.97
N ASN A 34 1.81 -6.82 6.58
CA ASN A 34 2.52 -7.09 7.83
C ASN A 34 1.55 -7.46 8.97
N SER A 35 0.41 -6.77 9.06
CA SER A 35 -0.62 -7.06 10.07
C SER A 35 -1.24 -8.44 9.89
N VAL A 36 -1.51 -8.83 8.64
CA VAL A 36 -2.02 -10.17 8.31
C VAL A 36 -1.01 -11.26 8.71
N LEU A 37 0.27 -11.06 8.37
CA LEU A 37 1.32 -12.00 8.73
C LEU A 37 1.48 -12.12 10.25
N GLU A 38 1.38 -11.02 10.97
CA GLU A 38 1.47 -10.99 12.44
C GLU A 38 0.27 -11.70 13.11
N ILE A 39 -0.95 -11.51 12.58
CA ILE A 39 -2.14 -12.21 13.07
C ILE A 39 -1.98 -13.73 12.86
N TYR A 40 -1.52 -14.11 11.68
CA TYR A 40 -1.31 -15.52 11.36
C TYR A 40 -0.19 -16.14 12.25
N ALA A 41 0.89 -15.42 12.50
CA ALA A 41 1.96 -15.84 13.39
C ALA A 41 1.45 -16.12 14.79
N ARG A 42 0.60 -15.24 15.34
CA ARG A 42 -0.04 -15.45 16.66
C ARG A 42 -0.98 -16.65 16.67
N GLN A 43 -1.73 -16.89 15.60
CA GLN A 43 -2.55 -18.11 15.48
C GLN A 43 -1.68 -19.36 15.44
N GLN A 44 -0.56 -19.30 14.72
CA GLN A 44 0.41 -20.40 14.67
C GLN A 44 1.04 -20.68 16.04
N ASP A 45 1.35 -19.64 16.82
CA ASP A 45 1.82 -19.78 18.22
C ASP A 45 0.78 -20.47 19.12
N GLN A 46 -0.50 -20.09 18.97
CA GLN A 46 -1.58 -20.75 19.71
C GLN A 46 -1.72 -22.21 19.31
N TYR A 47 -1.52 -22.53 18.05
CA TYR A 47 -1.57 -23.88 17.55
C TYR A 47 -0.45 -24.77 18.12
N ILE A 48 0.79 -24.25 18.19
CA ILE A 48 1.88 -24.95 18.85
C ILE A 48 1.58 -25.17 20.34
N LYS A 49 0.98 -24.19 21.03
CA LYS A 49 0.56 -24.38 22.44
C LYS A 49 -0.42 -25.50 22.61
N LEU A 50 -1.43 -25.59 21.74
CA LEU A 50 -2.39 -26.72 21.79
C LEU A 50 -1.72 -28.08 21.58
N VAL A 51 -0.72 -28.14 20.69
CA VAL A 51 0.07 -29.35 20.48
C VAL A 51 0.89 -29.71 21.72
N LEU A 52 1.51 -28.71 22.36
CA LEU A 52 2.23 -28.93 23.63
C LEU A 52 1.29 -29.39 24.75
N ASP A 53 0.11 -28.80 24.85
CA ASP A 53 -0.89 -29.22 25.85
C ASP A 53 -1.31 -30.67 25.64
N GLN A 54 -1.49 -31.12 24.39
CA GLN A 54 -1.76 -32.53 24.06
C GLN A 54 -0.61 -33.47 24.46
N ILE A 55 0.65 -33.02 24.23
CA ILE A 55 1.84 -33.77 24.65
C ILE A 55 1.87 -33.87 26.18
N ASN A 56 1.65 -32.79 26.91
CA ASN A 56 1.66 -32.74 28.38
C ASN A 56 0.53 -33.55 29.00
N ILE A 57 -0.67 -33.52 28.41
CA ILE A 57 -1.79 -34.37 28.86
C ILE A 57 -1.41 -35.84 28.72
N ARG A 58 -0.85 -36.24 27.58
CA ARG A 58 -0.44 -37.63 27.34
C ARG A 58 0.69 -38.04 28.26
N GLU A 59 1.63 -37.14 28.58
CA GLU A 59 2.69 -37.40 29.57
C GLU A 59 2.14 -37.63 30.97
N SER A 60 1.05 -36.95 31.36
CA SER A 60 0.39 -37.16 32.64
C SER A 60 -0.36 -38.51 32.74
N GLU A 61 -0.76 -39.10 31.63
CA GLU A 61 -1.53 -40.34 31.55
C GLU A 61 -0.65 -41.57 31.31
N SER A 62 0.48 -41.41 30.65
CA SER A 62 1.37 -42.51 30.24
C SER A 62 2.78 -42.00 30.02
N ASP A 63 3.75 -42.91 30.02
CA ASP A 63 5.14 -42.57 29.68
C ASP A 63 5.21 -42.19 28.19
N VAL A 64 5.45 -40.89 27.94
CA VAL A 64 5.55 -40.36 26.57
C VAL A 64 6.97 -40.55 26.06
N ASP A 65 7.10 -41.21 24.95
CA ASP A 65 8.34 -41.37 24.21
C ASP A 65 8.35 -40.55 22.93
N GLU A 66 9.48 -40.51 22.25
CA GLU A 66 9.66 -39.82 20.97
C GLU A 66 8.65 -40.29 19.91
N LYS A 67 8.24 -41.57 19.94
CA LYS A 67 7.27 -42.13 19.02
C LYS A 67 5.88 -41.55 19.24
N SER A 68 5.48 -41.38 20.50
CA SER A 68 4.20 -40.76 20.88
C SER A 68 4.12 -39.32 20.40
N ILE A 69 5.22 -38.55 20.52
CA ILE A 69 5.26 -37.16 19.98
C ILE A 69 5.10 -37.15 18.47
N LYS A 70 5.80 -38.04 17.77
CA LYS A 70 5.68 -38.20 16.31
C LYS A 70 4.29 -38.58 15.85
N GLU A 71 3.60 -39.44 16.62
CA GLU A 71 2.21 -39.82 16.36
C GLU A 71 1.28 -38.59 16.49
N ILE A 72 1.44 -37.78 17.54
CA ILE A 72 0.67 -36.55 17.73
C ILE A 72 0.90 -35.62 16.53
N LEU A 73 2.14 -35.33 16.20
CA LEU A 73 2.48 -34.47 15.07
C LEU A 73 2.02 -35.05 13.73
N GLY A 74 2.10 -36.39 13.58
CA GLY A 74 1.64 -37.10 12.41
C GLY A 74 0.13 -37.06 12.21
N SER A 75 -0.66 -36.98 13.29
CA SER A 75 -2.12 -36.89 13.25
C SER A 75 -2.66 -35.51 12.94
N ILE A 76 -1.84 -34.45 13.06
CA ILE A 76 -2.24 -33.11 12.73
C ILE A 76 -2.54 -33.00 11.23
N ASP A 77 -3.72 -32.54 10.88
CA ASP A 77 -4.03 -32.22 9.48
C ASP A 77 -3.21 -31.03 9.03
N ASN A 78 -2.37 -31.22 8.03
CA ASN A 78 -1.43 -30.21 7.55
C ASN A 78 -1.92 -29.61 6.23
N SER A 79 -1.95 -28.31 6.13
CA SER A 79 -2.05 -27.69 4.81
C SER A 79 -0.75 -27.95 4.03
N GLU A 80 -0.83 -28.07 2.71
CA GLU A 80 0.31 -28.35 1.80
C GLU A 80 1.47 -27.34 1.90
N LYS A 81 1.44 -26.40 2.84
CA LYS A 81 2.34 -25.23 2.90
C LYS A 81 2.84 -24.96 4.31
N GLU A 82 2.60 -25.88 5.20
CA GLU A 82 3.04 -25.88 6.59
C GLU A 82 4.03 -27.03 6.81
N TYR A 83 5.13 -26.73 7.45
CA TYR A 83 6.22 -27.65 7.70
C TYR A 83 6.47 -27.78 9.20
N TRP A 84 6.20 -28.95 9.77
CA TRP A 84 6.53 -29.24 11.15
C TRP A 84 7.91 -29.88 11.25
N THR A 85 8.72 -29.42 12.18
CA THR A 85 9.98 -30.04 12.53
C THR A 85 10.02 -30.37 14.03
N LEU A 86 10.44 -31.57 14.36
CA LEU A 86 10.79 -31.95 15.72
C LEU A 86 12.27 -32.32 15.75
N SER A 87 13.00 -31.70 16.68
CA SER A 87 14.41 -32.00 16.89
C SER A 87 14.62 -32.46 18.32
N LYS A 88 15.52 -33.42 18.48
CA LYS A 88 16.00 -33.88 19.77
C LYS A 88 17.42 -33.37 19.92
N LYS A 89 17.65 -32.53 20.93
CA LYS A 89 18.89 -31.73 21.01
C LYS A 89 19.07 -30.95 19.68
N ASP A 90 20.13 -31.24 18.95
CA ASP A 90 20.43 -30.57 17.66
C ASP A 90 20.18 -31.45 16.42
N SER A 91 19.57 -32.64 16.60
CA SER A 91 19.25 -33.54 15.50
C SER A 91 17.78 -33.55 15.17
N ILE A 92 17.41 -33.40 13.92
CA ILE A 92 16.04 -33.50 13.44
C ILE A 92 15.62 -34.96 13.47
N VAL A 93 14.56 -35.24 14.22
CA VAL A 93 14.00 -36.59 14.38
C VAL A 93 12.70 -36.79 13.61
N PHE A 94 12.03 -35.69 13.24
CA PHE A 94 10.80 -35.75 12.48
C PHE A 94 10.62 -34.44 11.65
N VAL A 95 10.19 -34.61 10.41
CA VAL A 95 9.73 -33.55 9.56
C VAL A 95 8.39 -33.98 9.00
N LYS A 96 7.38 -33.14 9.09
CA LYS A 96 6.13 -33.29 8.38
C LYS A 96 6.05 -32.21 7.32
N ASP A 97 6.27 -32.62 6.11
CA ASP A 97 6.07 -31.87 4.87
C ASP A 97 5.32 -32.79 3.91
N VAL A 98 4.53 -32.22 3.02
CA VAL A 98 3.75 -32.99 2.03
C VAL A 98 4.66 -33.74 1.04
N THR A 99 5.90 -33.30 0.87
CA THR A 99 6.78 -33.83 -0.19
C THR A 99 8.04 -34.54 0.28
N GLU A 100 8.49 -34.37 1.54
CA GLU A 100 9.87 -34.76 1.91
C GLU A 100 10.01 -35.26 3.36
N THR A 101 9.06 -36.01 3.86
CA THR A 101 8.95 -36.47 5.27
C THR A 101 10.21 -37.10 5.86
N ASP A 102 11.08 -37.69 5.07
CA ASP A 102 12.27 -38.42 5.58
C ASP A 102 13.60 -37.79 5.16
N GLN A 103 13.62 -36.80 4.28
CA GLN A 103 14.85 -36.30 3.66
C GLN A 103 15.78 -35.57 4.65
N TYR A 104 15.24 -34.97 5.70
CA TYR A 104 16.01 -34.23 6.71
C TYR A 104 16.18 -34.98 8.03
N ARG A 105 15.71 -36.21 8.13
CA ARG A 105 15.86 -37.01 9.35
C ARG A 105 17.32 -37.29 9.63
N GLY A 106 17.76 -36.99 10.83
CA GLY A 106 19.15 -37.17 11.25
C GLY A 106 20.08 -35.97 10.92
N PHE A 107 19.61 -34.99 10.14
CA PHE A 107 20.36 -33.75 9.92
C PHE A 107 20.35 -32.87 11.16
N SER A 108 21.39 -32.02 11.31
CA SER A 108 21.39 -31.02 12.36
C SER A 108 20.33 -29.93 12.08
N THR A 109 19.73 -29.38 13.12
CA THR A 109 18.82 -28.24 13.00
C THR A 109 19.45 -27.06 12.26
N ALA A 110 20.74 -26.80 12.46
CA ALA A 110 21.50 -25.77 11.75
C ALA A 110 21.61 -26.02 10.23
N SER A 111 21.55 -27.30 9.80
CA SER A 111 21.54 -27.64 8.37
C SER A 111 20.20 -27.42 7.70
N TYR A 112 19.11 -27.50 8.47
CA TYR A 112 17.76 -27.18 7.99
C TYR A 112 17.50 -25.68 8.00
N TYR A 113 17.82 -24.99 9.10
CA TYR A 113 17.68 -23.52 9.24
C TYR A 113 18.96 -22.81 8.82
N VAL A 114 19.23 -22.78 7.51
CA VAL A 114 20.53 -22.35 6.93
C VAL A 114 20.74 -20.85 7.03
N SER A 115 19.68 -20.06 6.98
CA SER A 115 19.75 -18.60 6.97
C SER A 115 20.19 -18.03 8.33
N GLU A 116 20.77 -16.84 8.32
CA GLU A 116 21.19 -16.16 9.55
C GLU A 116 20.00 -15.89 10.50
N ASN A 117 18.87 -15.43 9.96
CA ASN A 117 17.66 -15.20 10.75
C ASN A 117 17.00 -16.52 11.20
N GLY A 118 17.07 -17.59 10.42
CA GLY A 118 16.65 -18.92 10.85
C GLY A 118 17.47 -19.45 12.03
N LYS A 119 18.79 -19.27 12.02
CA LYS A 119 19.66 -19.61 13.15
C LYS A 119 19.40 -18.73 14.38
N LYS A 120 19.16 -17.42 14.19
CA LYS A 120 18.77 -16.53 15.28
C LYS A 120 17.45 -16.97 15.91
N PHE A 121 16.45 -17.31 15.10
CA PHE A 121 15.17 -17.85 15.56
C PHE A 121 15.37 -19.10 16.43
N LEU A 122 16.13 -20.09 15.97
CA LEU A 122 16.41 -21.30 16.78
C LEU A 122 17.07 -21.00 18.12
N ASN A 123 17.98 -20.03 18.15
CA ASN A 123 18.71 -19.62 19.35
C ASN A 123 17.85 -18.79 20.30
N SER A 124 16.76 -18.18 19.82
CA SER A 124 15.81 -17.42 20.64
C SER A 124 14.72 -18.25 21.28
N LEU A 125 14.65 -19.57 20.96
CA LEU A 125 13.64 -20.45 21.54
C LEU A 125 13.88 -20.65 23.03
N GLU A 126 12.83 -20.50 23.83
CA GLU A 126 12.83 -20.68 25.27
C GLU A 126 11.97 -21.87 25.66
N LYS A 127 12.27 -22.48 26.82
CA LYS A 127 11.54 -23.65 27.34
C LYS A 127 10.11 -23.27 27.70
N ASN A 128 9.15 -24.01 27.15
CA ASN A 128 7.71 -23.84 27.37
C ASN A 128 7.14 -22.47 27.00
N LYS A 129 7.87 -21.68 26.20
CA LYS A 129 7.43 -20.39 25.71
C LYS A 129 7.47 -20.38 24.20
N VAL A 130 6.31 -20.32 23.60
CA VAL A 130 6.22 -20.23 22.13
C VAL A 130 6.63 -18.83 21.68
N HIS A 131 7.52 -18.78 20.70
CA HIS A 131 8.03 -17.59 20.07
C HIS A 131 7.92 -17.71 18.56
N HIS A 132 7.60 -16.61 17.88
CA HIS A 132 7.61 -16.57 16.41
C HIS A 132 8.58 -15.50 15.89
N ASP A 133 9.05 -15.72 14.66
CA ASP A 133 9.86 -14.78 13.91
C ASP A 133 9.61 -14.96 12.40
N PHE A 134 10.01 -13.96 11.62
CA PHE A 134 9.95 -13.98 10.17
C PHE A 134 11.32 -14.35 9.62
N ILE A 135 11.43 -15.54 9.06
CA ILE A 135 12.70 -16.05 8.57
C ILE A 135 12.71 -16.23 7.05
N THR A 136 13.92 -16.27 6.48
CA THR A 136 14.13 -16.61 5.08
C THR A 136 14.80 -17.96 5.00
N GLN A 137 14.25 -18.87 4.20
CA GLN A 137 14.82 -20.19 3.97
C GLN A 137 14.79 -20.52 2.49
N SER A 138 15.92 -20.92 1.92
CA SER A 138 16.06 -21.27 0.48
C SER A 138 15.47 -20.16 -0.43
N GLY A 139 15.69 -18.88 -0.08
CA GLY A 139 15.20 -17.73 -0.85
C GLY A 139 13.70 -17.44 -0.72
N LYS A 140 12.97 -18.15 0.13
CA LYS A 140 11.55 -17.92 0.42
C LYS A 140 11.38 -17.39 1.84
N SER A 141 10.35 -16.57 2.07
CA SER A 141 10.03 -16.00 3.37
C SER A 141 8.98 -16.86 4.09
N TYR A 142 9.24 -17.15 5.36
CA TYR A 142 8.38 -17.97 6.21
C TYR A 142 8.04 -17.23 7.51
N ILE A 143 6.90 -17.59 8.08
CA ILE A 143 6.59 -17.40 9.49
C ILE A 143 7.09 -18.64 10.18
N ALA A 144 7.97 -18.49 11.16
CA ALA A 144 8.48 -19.58 11.97
C ALA A 144 8.00 -19.41 13.40
N SER A 145 7.28 -20.37 13.95
CA SER A 145 6.92 -20.41 15.37
C SER A 145 7.54 -21.66 16.00
N GLY A 146 7.97 -21.57 17.23
CA GLY A 146 8.61 -22.70 17.89
C GLY A 146 8.79 -22.52 19.39
N THR A 147 9.18 -23.63 20.03
CA THR A 147 9.50 -23.66 21.45
C THR A 147 10.41 -24.84 21.80
N LEU A 148 11.04 -24.75 22.96
CA LEU A 148 11.71 -25.86 23.60
C LEU A 148 10.79 -26.49 24.64
N PHE A 149 10.82 -27.83 24.76
CA PHE A 149 10.16 -28.56 25.83
C PHE A 149 10.99 -29.78 26.20
N GLU A 150 10.73 -30.35 27.36
CA GLU A 150 11.50 -31.46 27.89
C GLU A 150 10.56 -32.59 28.28
N ILE A 151 10.90 -33.80 27.89
CA ILE A 151 10.20 -35.05 28.27
C ILE A 151 11.24 -36.05 28.74
N ASN A 152 11.02 -36.63 29.91
CA ASN A 152 11.92 -37.61 30.52
C ASN A 152 13.40 -37.16 30.53
N GLY A 153 13.66 -35.88 30.87
CA GLY A 153 15.01 -35.31 30.91
C GLY A 153 15.65 -35.08 29.53
N THR A 154 14.91 -35.29 28.47
CA THR A 154 15.37 -35.03 27.07
C THR A 154 14.75 -33.78 26.52
N GLU A 155 15.58 -32.84 26.03
CA GLU A 155 15.15 -31.62 25.40
C GLU A 155 14.76 -31.87 23.94
N TYR A 156 13.61 -31.33 23.58
CA TYR A 156 13.06 -31.29 22.23
C TYR A 156 12.80 -29.86 21.77
N LYS A 157 12.96 -29.61 20.46
CA LYS A 157 12.56 -28.37 19.78
C LYS A 157 11.43 -28.72 18.82
N ILE A 158 10.30 -28.06 18.95
CA ILE A 158 9.20 -28.13 17.98
C ILE A 158 9.09 -26.80 17.25
N CYS A 159 9.05 -26.85 15.93
CA CYS A 159 8.87 -25.64 15.11
C CYS A 159 7.88 -25.91 13.99
N LEU A 160 7.10 -24.88 13.68
CA LEU A 160 6.18 -24.83 12.56
C LEU A 160 6.57 -23.66 11.65
N LEU A 161 6.74 -23.95 10.37
CA LEU A 161 7.05 -22.95 9.34
C LEU A 161 5.90 -22.87 8.35
N THR A 162 5.43 -21.67 8.08
CA THR A 162 4.43 -21.41 7.05
C THR A 162 4.95 -20.37 6.06
N ASN A 163 4.81 -20.67 4.77
CA ASN A 163 5.26 -19.76 3.71
C ASN A 163 4.42 -18.49 3.70
N GLN A 164 5.05 -17.30 3.86
CA GLN A 164 4.37 -16.02 3.88
C GLN A 164 3.56 -15.75 2.61
N LYS A 165 4.09 -16.17 1.44
CA LYS A 165 3.37 -16.00 0.17
C LYS A 165 2.05 -16.76 0.18
N PHE A 166 1.98 -17.91 0.84
CA PHE A 166 0.74 -18.67 0.97
C PHE A 166 -0.30 -17.91 1.80
N VAL A 167 0.12 -17.38 2.95
CA VAL A 167 -0.76 -16.61 3.84
C VAL A 167 -1.33 -15.40 3.09
N LEU A 168 -0.47 -14.65 2.39
CA LEU A 168 -0.86 -13.45 1.65
C LEU A 168 -1.65 -13.76 0.36
N SER A 169 -1.54 -14.97 -0.19
CA SER A 169 -2.31 -15.42 -1.38
C SER A 169 -3.64 -16.04 -1.04
N ASN A 170 -4.02 -16.12 0.24
CA ASN A 170 -5.34 -16.56 0.64
C ASN A 170 -6.41 -15.66 -0.01
N ASN A 171 -7.46 -16.28 -0.53
CA ASN A 171 -8.49 -15.61 -1.33
C ASN A 171 -9.13 -14.42 -0.62
N ASP A 172 -9.38 -14.54 0.69
CA ASP A 172 -10.00 -13.49 1.48
C ASP A 172 -9.09 -12.24 1.59
N PHE A 173 -7.79 -12.44 1.78
CA PHE A 173 -6.82 -11.35 1.83
C PHE A 173 -6.57 -10.71 0.47
N MET A 174 -6.54 -11.50 -0.59
CA MET A 174 -6.44 -10.99 -1.97
C MET A 174 -7.65 -10.14 -2.35
N GLN A 175 -8.86 -10.57 -2.01
CA GLN A 175 -10.07 -9.78 -2.27
C GLN A 175 -10.04 -8.43 -1.56
N ALA A 176 -9.62 -8.38 -0.29
CA ALA A 176 -9.47 -7.10 0.44
C ALA A 176 -8.44 -6.16 -0.22
N GLN A 177 -7.31 -6.68 -0.67
CA GLN A 177 -6.31 -5.89 -1.41
C GLN A 177 -6.86 -5.35 -2.73
N ILE A 178 -7.58 -6.17 -3.49
CA ILE A 178 -8.20 -5.77 -4.76
C ILE A 178 -9.21 -4.65 -4.53
N ILE A 179 -10.06 -4.76 -3.50
CA ILE A 179 -11.04 -3.72 -3.15
C ILE A 179 -10.34 -2.40 -2.84
N ILE A 180 -9.26 -2.41 -2.07
CA ILE A 180 -8.48 -1.20 -1.76
C ILE A 180 -7.92 -0.57 -3.05
N VAL A 181 -7.31 -1.35 -3.93
CA VAL A 181 -6.75 -0.87 -5.20
C VAL A 181 -7.83 -0.29 -6.10
N ILE A 182 -8.97 -0.96 -6.24
CA ILE A 182 -10.10 -0.49 -7.05
C ILE A 182 -10.67 0.82 -6.47
N SER A 183 -10.84 0.91 -5.14
CA SER A 183 -11.35 2.12 -4.47
C SER A 183 -10.47 3.34 -4.75
N VAL A 184 -9.16 3.16 -4.71
CA VAL A 184 -8.20 4.23 -5.01
C VAL A 184 -8.21 4.60 -6.49
N ALA A 185 -8.27 3.62 -7.38
CA ALA A 185 -8.38 3.87 -8.82
C ALA A 185 -9.65 4.69 -9.15
N LEU A 186 -10.79 4.35 -8.55
CA LEU A 186 -12.04 5.10 -8.70
C LEU A 186 -11.93 6.54 -8.16
N MET A 187 -11.27 6.72 -7.00
CA MET A 187 -11.03 8.05 -6.43
C MET A 187 -10.17 8.93 -7.34
N LEU A 188 -9.10 8.38 -7.91
CA LEU A 188 -8.24 9.06 -8.87
C LEU A 188 -9.02 9.43 -10.14
N LEU A 189 -9.85 8.54 -10.64
CA LEU A 189 -10.69 8.77 -11.82
C LEU A 189 -11.71 9.89 -11.56
N MET A 190 -12.37 9.91 -10.40
CA MET A 190 -13.27 11.00 -10.00
C MET A 190 -12.54 12.35 -9.94
N LEU A 191 -11.36 12.41 -9.36
CA LEU A 191 -10.55 13.62 -9.32
C LEU A 191 -10.20 14.12 -10.74
N LEU A 192 -9.88 13.21 -11.65
CA LEU A 192 -9.59 13.54 -13.05
C LEU A 192 -10.81 14.13 -13.75
N VAL A 193 -11.99 13.53 -13.55
CA VAL A 193 -13.25 14.05 -14.11
C VAL A 193 -13.58 15.45 -13.55
N ILE A 194 -13.44 15.65 -12.25
CA ILE A 194 -13.69 16.96 -11.62
C ILE A 194 -12.76 18.03 -12.21
N THR A 195 -11.48 17.70 -12.40
CA THR A 195 -10.52 18.66 -13.00
C THR A 195 -10.83 18.97 -14.45
N MET A 196 -11.26 18.01 -15.25
CA MET A 196 -11.72 18.23 -16.61
C MET A 196 -12.95 19.16 -16.65
N ILE A 197 -13.93 18.95 -15.79
CA ILE A 197 -15.12 19.83 -15.68
C ILE A 197 -14.71 21.25 -15.27
N MET A 198 -13.84 21.39 -14.28
CA MET A 198 -13.37 22.71 -13.83
C MET A 198 -12.57 23.42 -14.93
N ALA A 199 -11.72 22.72 -15.66
CA ALA A 199 -10.99 23.26 -16.80
C ALA A 199 -11.93 23.77 -17.89
N GLY A 200 -12.95 22.97 -18.27
CA GLY A 200 -13.94 23.36 -19.26
C GLY A 200 -14.80 24.55 -18.83
N ARG A 201 -15.16 24.68 -17.56
CA ARG A 201 -15.87 25.85 -17.02
C ARG A 201 -15.02 27.11 -17.05
N ASN A 202 -13.74 27.00 -16.72
CA ASN A 202 -12.80 28.12 -16.79
C ASN A 202 -12.57 28.61 -18.22
N ASP A 203 -12.52 27.70 -19.20
CA ASP A 203 -12.39 28.07 -20.62
C ASP A 203 -13.62 28.83 -21.13
N LYS A 204 -14.83 28.41 -20.76
CA LYS A 204 -16.07 29.13 -21.11
C LYS A 204 -16.07 30.56 -20.53
N LYS A 205 -15.79 30.72 -19.24
CA LYS A 205 -15.70 32.05 -18.58
C LYS A 205 -14.66 32.95 -19.22
N GLN A 206 -13.54 32.38 -19.66
CA GLN A 206 -12.49 33.17 -20.30
C GLN A 206 -12.91 33.65 -21.68
N ILE A 207 -13.58 32.83 -22.47
CA ILE A 207 -14.13 33.25 -23.79
C ILE A 207 -15.12 34.38 -23.61
N GLU A 208 -15.98 34.34 -22.59
CA GLU A 208 -16.92 35.40 -22.26
C GLU A 208 -16.21 36.69 -21.87
N ILE A 209 -15.17 36.61 -21.01
CA ILE A 209 -14.36 37.79 -20.59
C ILE A 209 -13.63 38.39 -21.80
N ASP A 210 -13.07 37.55 -22.66
CA ASP A 210 -12.35 38.03 -23.85
C ASP A 210 -13.35 38.69 -24.86
N GLY A 211 -14.57 38.16 -24.99
CA GLY A 211 -15.65 38.76 -25.76
C GLY A 211 -16.12 40.13 -25.21
N LEU A 212 -16.28 40.24 -23.88
CA LEU A 212 -16.61 41.51 -23.22
C LEU A 212 -15.52 42.56 -23.35
N LYS A 213 -14.25 42.15 -23.31
CA LYS A 213 -13.09 43.07 -23.52
C LYS A 213 -13.08 43.62 -24.95
N GLU A 214 -13.38 42.81 -25.94
CA GLU A 214 -13.43 43.27 -27.33
C GLU A 214 -14.59 44.24 -27.57
N GLN A 215 -15.77 43.97 -26.96
CA GLN A 215 -16.89 44.91 -27.00
C GLN A 215 -16.55 46.26 -26.36
N LEU A 216 -15.86 46.24 -25.20
CA LEU A 216 -15.39 47.46 -24.54
C LEU A 216 -14.39 48.24 -25.40
N ARG A 217 -13.47 47.53 -26.06
CA ARG A 217 -12.50 48.14 -26.98
C ARG A 217 -13.19 48.81 -28.15
N THR A 218 -14.16 48.14 -28.75
CA THR A 218 -14.93 48.70 -29.89
C THR A 218 -15.72 49.95 -29.48
N LYS A 219 -16.35 49.92 -28.27
CA LYS A 219 -17.05 51.09 -27.75
C LYS A 219 -16.12 52.26 -27.45
N ASN A 220 -14.93 51.99 -26.89
CA ASN A 220 -13.94 53.06 -26.65
C ASN A 220 -13.46 53.72 -27.96
N ILE A 221 -13.23 52.93 -29.02
CA ILE A 221 -12.87 53.48 -30.35
C ILE A 221 -14.02 54.32 -30.90
N SER A 222 -15.27 53.91 -30.70
CA SER A 222 -16.45 54.68 -31.13
C SER A 222 -16.57 56.01 -30.37
N ILE A 223 -16.31 56.02 -29.06
CA ILE A 223 -16.31 57.24 -28.25
C ILE A 223 -15.20 58.19 -28.71
N GLU A 224 -14.00 57.71 -28.93
CA GLU A 224 -12.88 58.52 -29.44
C GLU A 224 -13.16 59.14 -30.81
N ASN A 225 -13.83 58.42 -31.71
CA ASN A 225 -14.25 58.95 -33.00
C ASN A 225 -15.31 60.06 -32.84
N ILE A 226 -16.32 59.88 -31.97
CA ILE A 226 -17.34 60.89 -31.68
C ILE A 226 -16.70 62.14 -31.05
N GLU A 227 -15.77 61.97 -30.12
CA GLU A 227 -15.04 63.12 -29.54
C GLU A 227 -14.23 63.87 -30.59
N ASN A 228 -13.60 63.17 -31.53
CA ASN A 228 -12.88 63.79 -32.63
C ASN A 228 -13.82 64.57 -33.61
N GLU A 229 -14.99 63.98 -33.91
CA GLU A 229 -16.00 64.68 -34.73
C GLU A 229 -16.57 65.90 -34.03
N LEU A 230 -16.86 65.88 -32.74
CA LEU A 230 -17.29 67.03 -31.95
C LEU A 230 -16.24 68.05 -31.89
N ARG A 231 -14.96 67.74 -31.80
CA ARG A 231 -13.86 68.68 -31.82
C ARG A 231 -13.75 69.38 -33.16
N MET A 232 -13.89 68.68 -34.28
CA MET A 232 -13.87 69.27 -35.61
C MET A 232 -15.09 70.18 -35.84
N LEU A 233 -16.28 69.81 -35.38
CA LEU A 233 -17.48 70.68 -35.45
C LEU A 233 -17.28 71.96 -34.63
N ASN A 234 -16.74 71.88 -33.46
CA ASN A 234 -16.47 73.03 -32.58
C ASN A 234 -15.42 73.99 -33.20
N GLU A 235 -14.38 73.47 -33.82
CA GLU A 235 -13.41 74.23 -34.56
C GLU A 235 -14.02 74.97 -35.81
N TYR A 236 -14.98 74.26 -36.47
CA TYR A 236 -15.70 74.84 -37.61
C TYR A 236 -16.66 75.96 -37.19
N ASP A 237 -17.37 75.80 -36.05
CA ASP A 237 -18.26 76.80 -35.49
C ASP A 237 -17.46 78.09 -35.03
N VAL A 238 -16.34 77.86 -34.36
CA VAL A 238 -15.44 78.97 -33.96
C VAL A 238 -14.90 79.75 -35.17
N LYS A 239 -14.51 79.07 -36.23
CA LYS A 239 -14.06 79.72 -37.47
C LYS A 239 -15.19 80.48 -38.14
N ASN A 240 -16.41 80.01 -38.18
CA ASN A 240 -17.58 80.66 -38.73
C ASN A 240 -18.03 81.87 -37.92
N THR A 241 -17.94 81.85 -36.60
CA THR A 241 -18.22 83.03 -35.75
C THR A 241 -17.19 84.09 -35.91
N VAL A 242 -15.91 83.75 -35.99
CA VAL A 242 -14.83 84.78 -36.27
C VAL A 242 -14.95 85.38 -37.66
N PHE A 243 -15.41 84.64 -38.67
CA PHE A 243 -15.66 85.15 -40.01
C PHE A 243 -16.88 86.10 -40.05
N LYS A 244 -17.95 85.82 -39.29
CA LYS A 244 -19.11 86.71 -39.21
C LYS A 244 -18.81 88.03 -38.48
N GLU A 245 -18.02 88.00 -37.41
CA GLU A 245 -17.59 89.26 -36.76
C GLU A 245 -16.72 90.15 -37.66
N LYS A 246 -15.85 89.56 -38.48
CA LYS A 246 -15.03 90.38 -39.45
C LYS A 246 -15.82 90.97 -40.62
N THR A 247 -17.01 90.51 -40.93
CA THR A 247 -17.89 91.00 -42.03
C THR A 247 -18.90 92.01 -41.55
N VAL A 248 -19.02 92.28 -40.26
CA VAL A 248 -19.94 93.28 -39.70
C VAL A 248 -19.22 94.62 -39.41
N ASP A 249 -17.85 94.67 -39.38
CA ASP A 249 -17.03 95.85 -39.10
C ASP A 249 -16.47 96.53 -40.39
N ASN A 250 -17.02 96.22 -41.57
CA ASN A 250 -16.78 96.91 -42.82
C ASN A 250 -18.12 97.47 -43.36
#